data_6a73639e23fe92f1523cff367b89508b
#
_entry.id   6a73639e23fe92f1523cff367b89508b
#
_cell.length_a   1.000
_cell.length_b   1.000
_cell.length_c   1.000
_cell.angle_alpha   90.00
_cell.angle_beta   90.00
_cell.angle_gamma   90.00
#
_symmetry.space_group_name_H-M   'P 1'
#
loop_
_entity.id
_entity.type
_entity.pdbx_description
1 polymer ?
#
loop_
_entity_poly.entity_id
_entity_poly.type
_entity_poly.pdbx_seq_one_letter_code
_entity_poly.pdbx_strand_id
1 'polypeptide(L)'
;MKAPDSDVLDKMERMFQNLSLHTVCESAICPNIGKCFKSGTATFMIMGGTCTRNCRFCAVTKGIPSALDENEPENVALASKKLGLRHIVVTSVTRDDLEDGGAEHFVKTVKQLRKYNPNSTVELLIPDLKGNWSALKKIVECKPDIINHNIETVSCLYSKVRPMAVYKRSIELLHQVKSMDSSIYTKCGIMVGLGESEEQVVEVMDDLIKVNCDILTIGQYLRPSKRHLPVKEYITPEIFKKYKTIALKKGFKFAASGPYVRSSYQASIGIDTCLLYTSDAADDMQCV
;
A
#
# COMPACT_ATOMS: atom_id res chain seq x y z
N MET A 1 5.01 -8.44 23.00
CA MET A 1 3.74 -8.51 22.23
C MET A 1 3.00 -9.76 22.68
N LYS A 2 1.70 -9.65 22.98
CA LYS A 2 0.88 -10.87 23.17
C LYS A 2 0.73 -11.56 21.81
N ALA A 3 0.95 -12.87 21.76
CA ALA A 3 0.66 -13.67 20.59
C ALA A 3 -0.80 -13.43 20.14
N PRO A 4 -1.09 -13.40 18.83
CA PRO A 4 -2.47 -13.33 18.37
C PRO A 4 -3.25 -14.54 18.90
N ASP A 5 -4.56 -14.35 19.11
CA ASP A 5 -5.48 -15.42 19.51
C ASP A 5 -5.49 -16.48 18.38
N SER A 6 -4.98 -17.68 18.68
CA SER A 6 -4.79 -18.74 17.68
C SER A 6 -6.08 -19.06 16.92
N ASP A 7 -7.22 -19.08 17.63
CA ASP A 7 -8.52 -19.47 17.06
C ASP A 7 -9.04 -18.47 15.99
N VAL A 8 -8.70 -17.18 16.13
CA VAL A 8 -9.10 -16.15 15.15
C VAL A 8 -8.24 -16.27 13.90
N LEU A 9 -6.94 -16.49 14.07
CA LEU A 9 -6.02 -16.68 12.94
C LEU A 9 -6.36 -17.95 12.17
N ASP A 10 -6.58 -19.08 12.85
CA ASP A 10 -6.93 -20.36 12.22
C ASP A 10 -8.24 -20.28 11.40
N LYS A 11 -9.25 -19.55 11.91
CA LYS A 11 -10.50 -19.34 11.16
C LYS A 11 -10.29 -18.53 9.91
N MET A 12 -9.43 -17.51 9.97
CA MET A 12 -9.13 -16.66 8.82
C MET A 12 -8.29 -17.38 7.78
N GLU A 13 -7.26 -18.14 8.21
CA GLU A 13 -6.46 -18.95 7.30
C GLU A 13 -7.31 -19.97 6.55
N ARG A 14 -8.20 -20.69 7.25
CA ARG A 14 -9.15 -21.62 6.59
C ARG A 14 -10.07 -20.92 5.60
N MET A 15 -10.54 -19.71 5.94
CA MET A 15 -11.39 -18.94 5.04
C MET A 15 -10.63 -18.51 3.78
N PHE A 16 -9.39 -18.03 3.92
CA PHE A 16 -8.56 -17.63 2.77
C PHE A 16 -8.20 -18.83 1.91
N GLN A 17 -7.85 -19.98 2.51
CA GLN A 17 -7.59 -21.22 1.77
C GLN A 17 -8.82 -21.68 0.99
N ASN A 18 -10.02 -21.68 1.60
CA ASN A 18 -11.27 -22.09 0.95
C ASN A 18 -11.66 -21.17 -0.23
N LEU A 19 -11.25 -19.91 -0.18
CA LEU A 19 -11.51 -18.92 -1.24
C LEU A 19 -10.32 -18.73 -2.18
N SER A 20 -9.26 -19.54 -2.04
CA SER A 20 -8.01 -19.42 -2.83
C SER A 20 -7.41 -18.02 -2.81
N LEU A 21 -7.51 -17.32 -1.67
CA LEU A 21 -7.04 -15.96 -1.50
C LEU A 21 -5.64 -15.90 -0.90
N HIS A 22 -4.86 -14.94 -1.35
CA HIS A 22 -3.55 -14.60 -0.80
C HIS A 22 -3.63 -13.31 0.03
N THR A 23 -2.87 -13.25 1.12
CA THR A 23 -2.70 -12.01 1.89
C THR A 23 -1.23 -11.60 1.95
N VAL A 24 -0.98 -10.29 1.87
CA VAL A 24 0.38 -9.76 2.12
C VAL A 24 0.80 -10.04 3.55
N CYS A 25 -0.16 -10.11 4.47
CA CYS A 25 0.11 -10.34 5.88
C CYS A 25 0.81 -11.67 6.14
N GLU A 26 0.39 -12.73 5.43
CA GLU A 26 1.05 -14.05 5.45
C GLU A 26 2.34 -14.05 4.63
N SER A 27 2.27 -13.61 3.37
CA SER A 27 3.43 -13.62 2.45
C SER A 27 4.61 -12.80 2.95
N ALA A 28 4.37 -11.71 3.68
CA ALA A 28 5.39 -10.84 4.25
C ALA A 28 5.75 -11.16 5.72
N ILE A 29 5.15 -12.20 6.32
CA ILE A 29 5.33 -12.55 7.76
C ILE A 29 5.15 -11.29 8.62
N CYS A 30 4.01 -10.61 8.45
CA CYS A 30 3.80 -9.28 9.02
C CYS A 30 3.63 -9.35 10.56
N PRO A 31 4.44 -8.63 11.36
CA PRO A 31 4.32 -8.64 12.82
C PRO A 31 3.02 -8.01 13.34
N ASN A 32 2.26 -7.32 12.48
CA ASN A 32 1.05 -6.59 12.86
C ASN A 32 -0.25 -7.37 12.58
N ILE A 33 -0.19 -8.60 12.03
CA ILE A 33 -1.35 -9.34 11.52
C ILE A 33 -2.50 -9.39 12.55
N GLY A 34 -2.23 -9.82 13.77
CA GLY A 34 -3.23 -9.91 14.82
C GLY A 34 -3.86 -8.59 15.24
N LYS A 35 -3.10 -7.47 15.15
CA LYS A 35 -3.61 -6.15 15.49
C LYS A 35 -4.48 -5.58 14.37
N CYS A 36 -4.05 -5.72 13.12
CA CYS A 36 -4.80 -5.25 11.96
C CYS A 36 -6.14 -5.97 11.83
N PHE A 37 -6.17 -7.28 12.00
CA PHE A 37 -7.40 -8.05 11.95
C PHE A 37 -8.39 -7.66 13.05
N LYS A 38 -7.91 -7.44 14.28
CA LYS A 38 -8.77 -6.94 15.38
C LYS A 38 -9.35 -5.55 15.08
N SER A 39 -8.66 -4.73 14.30
CA SER A 39 -9.14 -3.39 13.92
C SER A 39 -10.01 -3.37 12.65
N GLY A 40 -10.37 -4.53 12.10
CA GLY A 40 -11.19 -4.63 10.90
C GLY A 40 -10.46 -4.16 9.63
N THR A 41 -9.14 -4.37 9.57
CA THR A 41 -8.32 -4.06 8.39
C THR A 41 -7.62 -5.32 7.90
N ALA A 42 -7.76 -5.63 6.61
CA ALA A 42 -7.01 -6.69 5.94
C ALA A 42 -6.41 -6.18 4.62
N THR A 43 -5.30 -6.79 4.21
CA THR A 43 -4.64 -6.49 2.93
C THR A 43 -4.63 -7.74 2.07
N PHE A 44 -5.47 -7.74 1.05
CA PHE A 44 -5.53 -8.81 0.06
C PHE A 44 -4.46 -8.62 -1.01
N MET A 45 -3.84 -9.72 -1.43
CA MET A 45 -2.90 -9.73 -2.54
C MET A 45 -3.50 -10.51 -3.70
N ILE A 46 -3.84 -9.81 -4.77
CA ILE A 46 -4.48 -10.37 -5.96
C ILE A 46 -3.48 -10.73 -7.06
N MET A 47 -3.96 -11.44 -8.08
CA MET A 47 -3.20 -11.92 -9.25
C MET A 47 -2.18 -13.02 -8.89
N GLY A 48 -2.47 -13.77 -7.82
CA GLY A 48 -1.67 -14.91 -7.37
C GLY A 48 -0.50 -14.56 -6.47
N GLY A 49 0.38 -15.53 -6.23
CA GLY A 49 1.51 -15.43 -5.28
C GLY A 49 2.89 -15.27 -5.92
N THR A 50 3.00 -15.15 -7.26
CA THR A 50 4.28 -15.06 -7.99
C THR A 50 4.42 -13.73 -8.71
N CYS A 51 5.51 -13.02 -8.44
CA CYS A 51 5.79 -11.69 -8.99
C CYS A 51 6.79 -11.77 -10.15
N THR A 52 6.58 -10.99 -11.21
CA THR A 52 7.51 -10.88 -12.34
C THR A 52 8.77 -10.06 -12.01
N ARG A 53 8.79 -9.32 -10.90
CA ARG A 53 9.93 -8.47 -10.49
C ARG A 53 10.72 -9.07 -9.34
N ASN A 54 11.97 -8.61 -9.22
CA ASN A 54 12.96 -9.15 -8.28
C ASN A 54 13.40 -8.14 -7.20
N CYS A 55 12.48 -7.36 -6.64
CA CYS A 55 12.79 -6.46 -5.53
C CYS A 55 13.52 -7.21 -4.41
N ARG A 56 14.71 -6.69 -4.01
CA ARG A 56 15.62 -7.43 -3.12
C ARG A 56 15.24 -7.39 -1.64
N PHE A 57 14.22 -6.62 -1.30
CA PHE A 57 13.66 -6.56 0.05
C PHE A 57 12.43 -7.48 0.24
N CYS A 58 11.81 -7.90 -0.86
CA CYS A 58 10.49 -8.51 -0.87
C CYS A 58 10.57 -10.04 -0.80
N ALA A 59 9.80 -10.64 0.12
CA ALA A 59 9.71 -12.08 0.34
C ALA A 59 8.80 -12.81 -0.66
N VAL A 60 7.98 -12.10 -1.43
CA VAL A 60 7.07 -12.70 -2.44
C VAL A 60 7.87 -13.53 -3.45
N THR A 61 7.33 -14.69 -3.80
CA THR A 61 7.93 -15.60 -4.79
C THR A 61 8.11 -14.89 -6.13
N LYS A 62 9.26 -15.13 -6.77
CA LYS A 62 9.64 -14.51 -8.06
C LYS A 62 9.64 -15.58 -9.15
N GLY A 63 9.12 -15.24 -10.32
CA GLY A 63 9.06 -16.18 -11.42
C GLY A 63 7.99 -15.84 -12.45
N ILE A 64 7.52 -16.87 -13.15
CA ILE A 64 6.44 -16.77 -14.12
C ILE A 64 5.13 -16.99 -13.38
N PRO A 65 4.22 -15.98 -13.35
CA PRO A 65 2.93 -16.10 -12.69
C PRO A 65 1.99 -17.05 -13.44
N SER A 66 1.06 -17.64 -12.72
CA SER A 66 -0.07 -18.40 -13.29
C SER A 66 -1.07 -17.46 -13.98
N ALA A 67 -2.00 -18.05 -14.75
CA ALA A 67 -3.15 -17.34 -15.29
C ALA A 67 -3.95 -16.65 -14.16
N LEU A 68 -4.66 -15.59 -14.50
CA LEU A 68 -5.53 -14.90 -13.54
C LEU A 68 -6.73 -15.80 -13.19
N ASP A 69 -7.10 -15.83 -11.92
CA ASP A 69 -8.34 -16.44 -11.46
C ASP A 69 -9.49 -15.43 -11.66
N GLU A 70 -10.41 -15.75 -12.51
CA GLU A 70 -11.58 -14.90 -12.80
C GLU A 70 -12.52 -14.74 -11.60
N ASN A 71 -12.50 -15.66 -10.63
CA ASN A 71 -13.31 -15.61 -9.42
C ASN A 71 -12.64 -14.81 -8.28
N GLU A 72 -11.34 -14.56 -8.37
CA GLU A 72 -10.59 -13.86 -7.32
C GLU A 72 -11.21 -12.51 -6.91
N PRO A 73 -11.68 -11.63 -7.85
CA PRO A 73 -12.34 -10.38 -7.50
C PRO A 73 -13.59 -10.56 -6.62
N GLU A 74 -14.44 -11.53 -6.93
CA GLU A 74 -15.63 -11.81 -6.14
C GLU A 74 -15.28 -12.45 -4.80
N ASN A 75 -14.33 -13.37 -4.77
CA ASN A 75 -13.84 -14.03 -3.55
C ASN A 75 -13.27 -13.00 -2.56
N VAL A 76 -12.49 -12.02 -3.02
CA VAL A 76 -11.99 -10.89 -2.21
C VAL A 76 -13.16 -10.09 -1.60
N ALA A 77 -14.17 -9.79 -2.40
CA ALA A 77 -15.32 -9.02 -1.94
C ALA A 77 -16.17 -9.78 -0.91
N LEU A 78 -16.38 -11.08 -1.11
CA LEU A 78 -17.10 -11.95 -0.18
C LEU A 78 -16.33 -12.14 1.14
N ALA A 79 -15.01 -12.33 1.07
CA ALA A 79 -14.15 -12.40 2.25
C ALA A 79 -14.20 -11.10 3.06
N SER A 80 -14.11 -9.95 2.38
CA SER A 80 -14.20 -8.63 3.00
C SER A 80 -15.52 -8.43 3.73
N LYS A 81 -16.65 -8.84 3.10
CA LYS A 81 -17.99 -8.79 3.70
C LYS A 81 -18.09 -9.69 4.93
N LYS A 82 -17.61 -10.92 4.82
CA LYS A 82 -17.64 -11.89 5.93
C LYS A 82 -16.82 -11.42 7.13
N LEU A 83 -15.73 -10.70 6.90
CA LEU A 83 -14.87 -10.09 7.92
C LEU A 83 -15.42 -8.77 8.46
N GLY A 84 -16.47 -8.20 7.86
CA GLY A 84 -17.03 -6.91 8.27
C GLY A 84 -16.02 -5.76 8.14
N LEU A 85 -15.16 -5.78 7.11
CA LEU A 85 -14.11 -4.79 6.95
C LEU A 85 -14.69 -3.41 6.62
N ARG A 86 -14.28 -2.39 7.34
CA ARG A 86 -14.63 -0.99 7.05
C ARG A 86 -13.65 -0.33 6.09
N HIS A 87 -12.41 -0.81 6.08
CA HIS A 87 -11.37 -0.35 5.16
C HIS A 87 -10.67 -1.57 4.53
N ILE A 88 -10.71 -1.64 3.21
CA ILE A 88 -10.23 -2.79 2.44
C ILE A 88 -9.01 -2.35 1.64
N VAL A 89 -7.87 -2.95 1.92
CA VAL A 89 -6.65 -2.72 1.16
C VAL A 89 -6.45 -3.87 0.17
N VAL A 90 -6.32 -3.55 -1.10
CA VAL A 90 -6.02 -4.50 -2.17
C VAL A 90 -4.67 -4.14 -2.77
N THR A 91 -3.78 -5.09 -2.83
CA THR A 91 -2.51 -4.98 -3.55
C THR A 91 -2.36 -6.16 -4.50
N SER A 92 -1.29 -6.18 -5.27
CA SER A 92 -0.99 -7.28 -6.18
C SER A 92 0.49 -7.64 -6.19
N VAL A 93 0.80 -8.82 -6.69
CA VAL A 93 2.09 -9.06 -7.31
C VAL A 93 2.24 -8.19 -8.56
N THR A 94 3.46 -7.87 -8.99
CA THR A 94 3.65 -7.20 -10.28
C THR A 94 3.47 -8.22 -11.41
N ARG A 95 2.70 -7.83 -12.41
CA ARG A 95 2.32 -8.62 -13.60
C ARG A 95 2.81 -7.91 -14.87
N ASP A 96 4.13 -7.75 -14.98
CA ASP A 96 4.76 -7.17 -16.17
C ASP A 96 4.60 -8.03 -17.45
N ASP A 97 4.05 -9.23 -17.31
CA ASP A 97 3.65 -10.15 -18.34
C ASP A 97 2.28 -9.81 -18.97
N LEU A 98 1.45 -9.05 -18.27
CA LEU A 98 0.16 -8.58 -18.78
C LEU A 98 0.33 -7.21 -19.46
N GLU A 99 -0.36 -6.99 -20.56
CA GLU A 99 -0.29 -5.77 -21.37
C GLU A 99 -0.66 -4.51 -20.55
N ASP A 100 -1.68 -4.63 -19.70
CA ASP A 100 -2.16 -3.56 -18.83
C ASP A 100 -1.58 -3.61 -17.40
N GLY A 101 -0.61 -4.51 -17.13
CA GLY A 101 -0.04 -4.71 -15.80
C GLY A 101 -1.04 -5.21 -14.75
N GLY A 102 -2.22 -5.70 -15.17
CA GLY A 102 -3.31 -6.18 -14.31
C GLY A 102 -4.33 -5.11 -13.92
N ALA A 103 -4.35 -3.97 -14.59
CA ALA A 103 -5.28 -2.87 -14.28
C ALA A 103 -6.74 -3.31 -14.36
N GLU A 104 -7.14 -4.08 -15.38
CA GLU A 104 -8.50 -4.58 -15.51
C GLU A 104 -8.91 -5.49 -14.34
N HIS A 105 -7.98 -6.26 -13.79
CA HIS A 105 -8.24 -7.12 -12.66
C HIS A 105 -8.47 -6.30 -11.36
N PHE A 106 -7.74 -5.20 -11.17
CA PHE A 106 -8.03 -4.23 -10.11
C PHE A 106 -9.43 -3.61 -10.27
N VAL A 107 -9.80 -3.21 -11.50
CA VAL A 107 -11.14 -2.66 -11.80
C VAL A 107 -12.24 -3.66 -11.47
N LYS A 108 -12.10 -4.92 -11.90
CA LYS A 108 -13.04 -6.00 -11.55
C LYS A 108 -13.16 -6.15 -10.03
N THR A 109 -12.03 -6.12 -9.32
CA THR A 109 -12.00 -6.25 -7.85
C THR A 109 -12.72 -5.09 -7.16
N VAL A 110 -12.48 -3.85 -7.57
CA VAL A 110 -13.18 -2.68 -6.99
C VAL A 110 -14.68 -2.75 -7.25
N LYS A 111 -15.11 -3.14 -8.46
CA LYS A 111 -16.53 -3.31 -8.79
C LYS A 111 -17.21 -4.33 -7.87
N GLN A 112 -16.57 -5.48 -7.63
CA GLN A 112 -17.12 -6.48 -6.70
C GLN A 112 -17.11 -5.99 -5.25
N LEU A 113 -16.04 -5.31 -4.82
CA LEU A 113 -15.99 -4.70 -3.48
C LEU A 113 -17.13 -3.71 -3.27
N ARG A 114 -17.38 -2.80 -4.20
CA ARG A 114 -18.50 -1.83 -4.12
C ARG A 114 -19.86 -2.51 -4.08
N LYS A 115 -20.04 -3.62 -4.84
CA LYS A 115 -21.28 -4.42 -4.84
C LYS A 115 -21.56 -5.08 -3.49
N TYR A 116 -20.56 -5.72 -2.88
CA TYR A 116 -20.73 -6.50 -1.66
C TYR A 116 -20.47 -5.73 -0.36
N ASN A 117 -19.71 -4.63 -0.43
CA ASN A 117 -19.26 -3.81 0.71
C ASN A 117 -19.47 -2.30 0.42
N PRO A 118 -20.70 -1.84 0.17
CA PRO A 118 -20.96 -0.47 -0.32
C PRO A 118 -20.50 0.64 0.63
N ASN A 119 -20.41 0.35 1.93
CA ASN A 119 -20.04 1.31 2.97
C ASN A 119 -18.54 1.24 3.35
N SER A 120 -17.77 0.40 2.68
CA SER A 120 -16.33 0.25 2.98
C SER A 120 -15.51 1.15 2.08
N THR A 121 -14.46 1.75 2.64
CA THR A 121 -13.43 2.45 1.85
C THR A 121 -12.47 1.44 1.22
N VAL A 122 -12.00 1.74 0.01
CA VAL A 122 -11.12 0.88 -0.79
C VAL A 122 -9.78 1.59 -1.06
N GLU A 123 -8.70 1.01 -0.60
CA GLU A 123 -7.33 1.42 -0.91
C GLU A 123 -6.70 0.42 -1.90
N LEU A 124 -6.15 0.92 -2.99
CA LEU A 124 -5.39 0.13 -3.95
C LEU A 124 -3.91 0.44 -3.84
N LEU A 125 -3.09 -0.54 -3.45
CA LEU A 125 -1.64 -0.46 -3.53
C LEU A 125 -1.19 -1.09 -4.85
N ILE A 126 -0.90 -0.24 -5.84
CA ILE A 126 -0.62 -0.66 -7.23
C ILE A 126 0.87 -0.64 -7.58
N PRO A 127 1.33 -1.48 -8.53
CA PRO A 127 2.65 -1.38 -9.13
C PRO A 127 2.73 -0.13 -10.04
N ASP A 128 3.94 0.18 -10.56
CA ASP A 128 4.14 1.34 -11.44
C ASP A 128 3.63 1.15 -12.88
N LEU A 129 2.97 0.03 -13.17
CA LEU A 129 2.38 -0.35 -14.46
C LEU A 129 3.32 -0.12 -15.66
N LYS A 130 4.66 -0.14 -15.44
CA LYS A 130 5.69 0.25 -16.42
C LYS A 130 5.47 1.63 -17.05
N GLY A 131 4.68 2.51 -16.44
CA GLY A 131 4.31 3.81 -16.98
C GLY A 131 3.18 3.77 -18.01
N ASN A 132 2.38 2.71 -18.04
CA ASN A 132 1.18 2.63 -18.85
C ASN A 132 0.06 3.49 -18.22
N TRP A 133 0.04 4.79 -18.57
CA TRP A 133 -0.93 5.73 -18.00
C TRP A 133 -2.37 5.48 -18.48
N SER A 134 -2.57 4.80 -19.61
CA SER A 134 -3.91 4.38 -20.03
C SER A 134 -4.45 3.25 -19.13
N ALA A 135 -3.60 2.35 -18.67
CA ALA A 135 -3.95 1.35 -17.66
C ALA A 135 -4.24 2.01 -16.30
N LEU A 136 -3.41 3.00 -15.89
CA LEU A 136 -3.65 3.77 -14.67
C LEU A 136 -5.00 4.50 -14.72
N LYS A 137 -5.36 5.10 -15.86
CA LYS A 137 -6.64 5.78 -16.06
C LYS A 137 -7.83 4.86 -15.76
N LYS A 138 -7.81 3.60 -16.19
CA LYS A 138 -8.87 2.62 -15.86
C LYS A 138 -9.00 2.41 -14.35
N ILE A 139 -7.89 2.36 -13.62
CA ILE A 139 -7.88 2.22 -12.16
C ILE A 139 -8.44 3.49 -11.50
N VAL A 140 -8.08 4.68 -11.96
CA VAL A 140 -8.60 5.95 -11.44
C VAL A 140 -10.10 6.06 -11.70
N GLU A 141 -10.57 5.70 -12.89
CA GLU A 141 -11.99 5.75 -13.27
C GLU A 141 -12.90 4.81 -12.45
N CYS A 142 -12.36 3.74 -11.83
CA CYS A 142 -13.14 2.91 -10.92
C CYS A 142 -13.29 3.51 -9.51
N LYS A 143 -12.71 4.70 -9.27
CA LYS A 143 -12.87 5.55 -8.08
C LYS A 143 -12.60 4.83 -6.76
N PRO A 144 -11.40 4.31 -6.54
CA PRO A 144 -10.99 3.90 -5.20
C PRO A 144 -10.87 5.15 -4.32
N ASP A 145 -10.97 4.98 -3.01
CA ASP A 145 -10.83 6.11 -2.07
C ASP A 145 -9.35 6.54 -1.95
N ILE A 146 -8.43 5.57 -2.01
CA ILE A 146 -6.99 5.81 -1.97
C ILE A 146 -6.30 5.02 -3.08
N ILE A 147 -5.37 5.67 -3.78
CA ILE A 147 -4.34 5.00 -4.60
C ILE A 147 -3.00 5.15 -3.90
N ASN A 148 -2.42 4.01 -3.55
CA ASN A 148 -1.13 3.88 -2.90
C ASN A 148 -0.10 3.33 -3.90
N HIS A 149 1.07 3.94 -3.96
CA HIS A 149 2.23 3.40 -4.66
C HIS A 149 3.49 3.62 -3.83
N ASN A 150 4.09 2.53 -3.36
CA ASN A 150 5.28 2.62 -2.52
C ASN A 150 6.54 2.90 -3.36
N ILE A 151 7.29 3.93 -2.97
CA ILE A 151 8.63 4.21 -3.50
C ILE A 151 9.65 3.24 -2.89
N GLU A 152 9.42 2.78 -1.67
CA GLU A 152 10.18 1.79 -0.90
C GLU A 152 11.53 2.28 -0.39
N THR A 153 12.28 3.10 -1.14
CA THR A 153 13.60 3.61 -0.76
C THR A 153 13.95 4.91 -1.49
N VAL A 154 15.05 5.52 -1.14
CA VAL A 154 15.59 6.75 -1.77
C VAL A 154 16.13 6.50 -3.18
N SER A 155 16.18 7.54 -4.01
CA SER A 155 16.52 7.46 -5.43
C SER A 155 17.85 6.75 -5.71
N CYS A 156 18.91 7.08 -4.96
CA CYS A 156 20.25 6.50 -5.15
C CYS A 156 20.34 5.00 -4.84
N LEU A 157 19.40 4.46 -4.06
CA LEU A 157 19.37 3.03 -3.71
C LEU A 157 18.47 2.20 -4.64
N TYR A 158 17.75 2.82 -5.60
CA TYR A 158 16.78 2.12 -6.43
C TYR A 158 17.35 0.93 -7.18
N SER A 159 18.48 1.13 -7.87
CA SER A 159 19.14 0.04 -8.63
C SER A 159 19.53 -1.15 -7.76
N LYS A 160 19.85 -0.91 -6.48
CA LYS A 160 20.22 -1.95 -5.53
C LYS A 160 19.00 -2.61 -4.88
N VAL A 161 17.95 -1.85 -4.56
CA VAL A 161 16.80 -2.30 -3.78
C VAL A 161 15.66 -2.79 -4.68
N ARG A 162 15.41 -2.07 -5.78
CA ARG A 162 14.33 -2.30 -6.77
C ARG A 162 14.87 -2.26 -8.20
N PRO A 163 15.73 -3.20 -8.62
CA PRO A 163 16.49 -3.09 -9.88
C PRO A 163 15.65 -2.99 -11.15
N MET A 164 14.38 -3.40 -11.10
CA MET A 164 13.44 -3.32 -12.25
C MET A 164 12.45 -2.15 -12.15
N ALA A 165 12.55 -1.31 -11.12
CA ALA A 165 11.72 -0.12 -10.96
C ALA A 165 12.50 1.16 -11.29
N VAL A 166 11.78 2.26 -11.54
CA VAL A 166 12.34 3.56 -11.86
C VAL A 166 11.78 4.59 -10.89
N TYR A 167 12.65 5.28 -10.13
CA TYR A 167 12.24 6.26 -9.12
C TYR A 167 11.33 7.36 -9.68
N LYS A 168 11.75 8.01 -10.76
CA LYS A 168 10.98 9.08 -11.42
C LYS A 168 9.60 8.60 -11.87
N ARG A 169 9.49 7.37 -12.36
CA ARG A 169 8.21 6.78 -12.76
C ARG A 169 7.28 6.53 -11.56
N SER A 170 7.84 6.17 -10.40
CA SER A 170 7.06 6.00 -9.17
C SER A 170 6.49 7.33 -8.66
N ILE A 171 7.26 8.43 -8.74
CA ILE A 171 6.79 9.78 -8.44
C ILE A 171 5.73 10.21 -9.47
N GLU A 172 6.01 10.01 -10.76
CA GLU A 172 5.11 10.37 -11.85
C GLU A 172 3.75 9.67 -11.76
N LEU A 173 3.71 8.41 -11.31
CA LEU A 173 2.45 7.70 -11.11
C LEU A 173 1.53 8.46 -10.14
N LEU A 174 2.05 8.91 -9.00
CA LEU A 174 1.27 9.65 -8.01
C LEU A 174 0.81 11.01 -8.55
N HIS A 175 1.67 11.67 -9.34
CA HIS A 175 1.30 12.89 -10.07
C HIS A 175 0.15 12.65 -11.04
N GLN A 176 0.24 11.60 -11.85
CA GLN A 176 -0.79 11.25 -12.82
C GLN A 176 -2.14 10.92 -12.17
N VAL A 177 -2.15 10.25 -11.01
CA VAL A 177 -3.39 10.03 -10.24
C VAL A 177 -4.04 11.36 -9.90
N LYS A 178 -3.30 12.31 -9.31
CA LYS A 178 -3.81 13.63 -8.93
C LYS A 178 -4.25 14.48 -10.13
N SER A 179 -3.58 14.34 -11.26
CA SER A 179 -3.93 15.03 -12.51
C SER A 179 -5.23 14.47 -13.13
N MET A 180 -5.49 13.17 -13.01
CA MET A 180 -6.68 12.51 -13.53
C MET A 180 -7.90 12.72 -12.62
N ASP A 181 -7.73 12.59 -11.29
CA ASP A 181 -8.77 12.82 -10.28
C ASP A 181 -8.14 13.28 -8.96
N SER A 182 -8.26 14.58 -8.67
CA SER A 182 -7.70 15.17 -7.46
C SER A 182 -8.45 14.77 -6.18
N SER A 183 -9.66 14.23 -6.30
CA SER A 183 -10.47 13.77 -5.15
C SER A 183 -9.96 12.46 -4.55
N ILE A 184 -9.24 11.65 -5.32
CA ILE A 184 -8.63 10.41 -4.83
C ILE A 184 -7.41 10.76 -3.97
N TYR A 185 -7.37 10.24 -2.75
CA TYR A 185 -6.19 10.38 -1.90
C TYR A 185 -5.03 9.57 -2.45
N THR A 186 -3.84 10.18 -2.49
CA THR A 186 -2.62 9.47 -2.86
C THR A 186 -1.79 9.15 -1.62
N LYS A 187 -1.19 7.97 -1.62
CA LYS A 187 -0.39 7.46 -0.52
C LYS A 187 0.92 6.87 -1.00
N CYS A 188 1.95 7.04 -0.20
CA CYS A 188 3.25 6.46 -0.46
C CYS A 188 3.85 5.84 0.80
N GLY A 189 4.62 4.77 0.62
CA GLY A 189 5.40 4.13 1.67
C GLY A 189 6.88 4.07 1.32
N ILE A 190 7.72 4.30 2.34
CA ILE A 190 9.16 4.08 2.27
C ILE A 190 9.63 3.25 3.46
N MET A 191 10.71 2.49 3.24
CA MET A 191 11.43 1.80 4.28
C MET A 191 12.76 2.49 4.53
N VAL A 192 13.18 2.55 5.80
CA VAL A 192 14.47 3.08 6.22
C VAL A 192 15.33 2.00 6.88
N GLY A 193 16.66 2.21 6.90
CA GLY A 193 17.64 1.24 7.38
C GLY A 193 18.27 0.39 6.27
N LEU A 194 18.21 0.86 5.01
CA LEU A 194 18.84 0.24 3.84
C LEU A 194 20.18 0.89 3.49
N GLY A 195 20.55 2.01 4.16
CA GLY A 195 21.79 2.77 3.99
C GLY A 195 21.60 4.16 3.39
N GLU A 196 20.37 4.67 3.42
CA GLU A 196 20.03 6.06 3.12
C GLU A 196 20.46 7.00 4.24
N SER A 197 20.67 8.29 3.92
CA SER A 197 20.85 9.34 4.92
C SER A 197 19.50 10.02 5.27
N GLU A 198 19.46 10.77 6.38
CA GLU A 198 18.27 11.55 6.74
C GLU A 198 17.90 12.57 5.67
N GLU A 199 18.89 13.26 5.08
CA GLU A 199 18.69 14.24 4.02
C GLU A 199 18.00 13.59 2.79
N GLN A 200 18.44 12.39 2.40
CA GLN A 200 17.84 11.65 1.29
C GLN A 200 16.38 11.26 1.57
N VAL A 201 16.05 10.93 2.83
CA VAL A 201 14.65 10.66 3.21
C VAL A 201 13.82 11.94 3.13
N VAL A 202 14.38 13.09 3.53
CA VAL A 202 13.72 14.40 3.42
C VAL A 202 13.54 14.81 1.96
N GLU A 203 14.51 14.57 1.07
CA GLU A 203 14.39 14.79 -0.37
C GLU A 203 13.23 13.99 -0.98
N VAL A 204 13.04 12.73 -0.57
CA VAL A 204 11.87 11.92 -0.97
C VAL A 204 10.56 12.57 -0.53
N MET A 205 10.51 13.14 0.69
CA MET A 205 9.32 13.85 1.15
C MET A 205 9.05 15.09 0.28
N ASP A 206 10.09 15.83 -0.11
CA ASP A 206 9.96 16.99 -0.99
C ASP A 206 9.44 16.59 -2.39
N ASP A 207 9.95 15.50 -2.96
CA ASP A 207 9.48 15.03 -4.25
C ASP A 207 8.01 14.57 -4.20
N LEU A 208 7.59 13.94 -3.10
CA LEU A 208 6.20 13.53 -2.88
C LEU A 208 5.25 14.72 -2.70
N ILE A 209 5.66 15.76 -1.97
CA ILE A 209 4.86 16.99 -1.80
C ILE A 209 4.70 17.74 -3.12
N LYS A 210 5.73 17.81 -3.97
CA LYS A 210 5.64 18.43 -5.31
C LYS A 210 4.56 17.80 -6.20
N VAL A 211 4.23 16.52 -5.95
CA VAL A 211 3.18 15.79 -6.70
C VAL A 211 1.87 15.68 -5.91
N ASN A 212 1.70 16.47 -4.85
CA ASN A 212 0.52 16.51 -4.00
C ASN A 212 0.16 15.14 -3.37
N CYS A 213 1.17 14.39 -2.91
CA CYS A 213 0.93 13.15 -2.18
C CYS A 213 0.36 13.46 -0.79
N ASP A 214 -0.80 12.87 -0.46
CA ASP A 214 -1.54 13.21 0.76
C ASP A 214 -1.02 12.46 1.99
N ILE A 215 -0.61 11.19 1.84
CA ILE A 215 -0.34 10.27 2.95
C ILE A 215 1.05 9.66 2.81
N LEU A 216 1.83 9.70 3.88
CA LEU A 216 3.16 9.08 3.93
C LEU A 216 3.28 8.05 5.05
N THR A 217 3.85 6.88 4.74
CA THR A 217 4.21 5.87 5.74
C THR A 217 5.71 5.60 5.71
N ILE A 218 6.35 5.58 6.88
CA ILE A 218 7.79 5.33 7.04
C ILE A 218 7.99 4.20 8.05
N GLY A 219 8.57 3.09 7.60
CA GLY A 219 8.79 1.91 8.42
C GLY A 219 10.24 1.42 8.40
N GLN A 220 10.66 0.68 9.44
CA GLN A 220 11.96 0.01 9.44
C GLN A 220 11.96 -1.13 8.43
N TYR A 221 12.99 -1.20 7.59
CA TYR A 221 13.27 -2.40 6.82
C TYR A 221 13.61 -3.56 7.76
N LEU A 222 12.88 -4.65 7.64
CA LEU A 222 13.18 -5.90 8.33
C LEU A 222 13.52 -6.96 7.28
N ARG A 223 14.67 -7.58 7.42
CA ARG A 223 15.21 -8.57 6.48
C ARG A 223 14.41 -9.87 6.55
N PRO A 224 13.67 -10.28 5.49
CA PRO A 224 12.87 -11.50 5.55
C PRO A 224 13.70 -12.79 5.66
N SER A 225 14.85 -12.85 5.00
CA SER A 225 15.75 -14.00 5.09
C SER A 225 17.19 -13.61 4.70
N LYS A 226 18.16 -14.50 4.91
CA LYS A 226 19.57 -14.30 4.54
C LYS A 226 19.78 -14.03 3.04
N ARG A 227 18.82 -14.34 2.16
CA ARG A 227 18.88 -14.09 0.71
C ARG A 227 18.55 -12.65 0.33
N HIS A 228 17.90 -11.89 1.24
CA HIS A 228 17.51 -10.50 1.03
C HIS A 228 18.61 -9.54 1.47
N LEU A 229 18.46 -8.26 1.14
CA LEU A 229 19.41 -7.22 1.53
C LEU A 229 19.60 -7.21 3.06
N PRO A 230 20.83 -7.05 3.56
CA PRO A 230 21.04 -6.88 4.99
C PRO A 230 20.46 -5.55 5.47
N VAL A 231 19.95 -5.54 6.70
CA VAL A 231 19.68 -4.28 7.41
C VAL A 231 21.00 -3.58 7.61
N LYS A 232 21.07 -2.31 7.22
CA LYS A 232 22.27 -1.48 7.40
C LYS A 232 22.27 -0.76 8.74
N GLU A 233 21.06 -0.36 9.18
CA GLU A 233 20.88 0.36 10.41
C GLU A 233 19.48 0.11 10.98
N TYR A 234 19.38 0.05 12.30
CA TYR A 234 18.10 0.08 13.00
C TYR A 234 17.85 1.50 13.50
N ILE A 235 16.92 2.17 12.85
CA ILE A 235 16.58 3.58 13.12
C ILE A 235 15.88 3.69 14.47
N THR A 236 16.28 4.69 15.27
CA THR A 236 15.72 4.88 16.61
C THR A 236 14.30 5.45 16.58
N PRO A 237 13.49 5.22 17.62
CA PRO A 237 12.14 5.78 17.70
C PRO A 237 12.11 7.32 17.63
N GLU A 238 13.17 7.99 18.11
CA GLU A 238 13.32 9.45 18.08
C GLU A 238 13.42 9.96 16.64
N ILE A 239 14.20 9.27 15.78
CA ILE A 239 14.34 9.61 14.36
C ILE A 239 13.01 9.38 13.64
N PHE A 240 12.28 8.30 13.94
CA PHE A 240 10.93 8.10 13.39
C PHE A 240 9.98 9.23 13.79
N LYS A 241 10.01 9.71 15.04
CA LYS A 241 9.23 10.89 15.46
C LYS A 241 9.63 12.14 14.70
N LYS A 242 10.95 12.36 14.50
CA LYS A 242 11.48 13.45 13.69
C LYS A 242 10.94 13.41 12.27
N TYR A 243 10.99 12.26 11.59
CA TYR A 243 10.43 12.07 10.24
C TYR A 243 8.93 12.40 10.19
N LYS A 244 8.14 11.92 11.16
CA LYS A 244 6.71 12.25 11.23
C LYS A 244 6.49 13.75 11.32
N THR A 245 7.23 14.43 12.21
CA THR A 245 7.11 15.88 12.39
C THR A 245 7.48 16.65 11.12
N ILE A 246 8.56 16.24 10.44
CA ILE A 246 9.00 16.86 9.18
C ILE A 246 7.93 16.66 8.10
N ALA A 247 7.39 15.43 7.94
CA ALA A 247 6.36 15.13 6.96
C ALA A 247 5.11 16.02 7.16
N LEU A 248 4.60 16.11 8.38
CA LEU A 248 3.44 16.95 8.67
C LEU A 248 3.72 18.45 8.43
N LYS A 249 4.91 18.95 8.80
CA LYS A 249 5.33 20.34 8.52
C LYS A 249 5.46 20.63 7.01
N LYS A 250 5.80 19.63 6.20
CA LYS A 250 5.86 19.76 4.74
C LYS A 250 4.49 19.76 4.05
N GLY A 251 3.42 19.40 4.76
CA GLY A 251 2.05 19.46 4.24
C GLY A 251 1.39 18.11 3.93
N PHE A 252 1.99 16.98 4.33
CA PHE A 252 1.26 15.71 4.26
C PHE A 252 0.04 15.78 5.18
N LYS A 253 -1.14 15.39 4.68
CA LYS A 253 -2.39 15.34 5.47
C LYS A 253 -2.30 14.33 6.60
N PHE A 254 -1.59 13.23 6.36
CA PHE A 254 -1.31 12.21 7.36
C PHE A 254 0.08 11.62 7.18
N ALA A 255 0.76 11.36 8.29
CA ALA A 255 2.05 10.67 8.30
C ALA A 255 2.10 9.63 9.44
N ALA A 256 2.36 8.38 9.09
CA ALA A 256 2.68 7.33 10.04
C ALA A 256 4.18 6.98 9.94
N SER A 257 4.90 7.06 11.05
CA SER A 257 6.33 6.76 11.08
C SER A 257 6.69 6.00 12.34
N GLY A 258 7.36 4.85 12.20
CA GLY A 258 7.75 4.02 13.33
C GLY A 258 8.30 2.66 12.92
N PRO A 259 9.01 1.94 13.81
CA PRO A 259 9.69 0.69 13.49
C PRO A 259 8.77 -0.40 12.91
N TYR A 260 7.54 -0.48 13.36
CA TYR A 260 6.55 -1.46 12.93
C TYR A 260 5.55 -0.95 11.91
N VAL A 261 5.66 0.32 11.48
CA VAL A 261 4.80 0.88 10.44
C VAL A 261 5.02 0.12 9.12
N ARG A 262 3.93 -0.19 8.45
CA ARG A 262 3.86 -0.77 7.11
C ARG A 262 2.87 0.05 6.30
N SER A 263 2.91 -0.02 4.97
CA SER A 263 2.04 0.82 4.14
C SER A 263 0.55 0.61 4.44
N SER A 264 0.13 -0.59 4.81
CA SER A 264 -1.26 -0.87 5.21
C SER A 264 -1.50 -0.86 6.72
N TYR A 265 -0.49 -0.48 7.55
CA TYR A 265 -0.66 -0.46 9.01
C TYR A 265 -1.57 0.69 9.43
N GLN A 266 -2.67 0.36 10.12
CA GLN A 266 -3.68 1.34 10.53
C GLN A 266 -4.16 2.21 9.37
N ALA A 267 -4.34 1.62 8.19
CA ALA A 267 -4.69 2.34 6.96
C ALA A 267 -6.00 3.12 7.09
N SER A 268 -6.99 2.60 7.86
CA SER A 268 -8.24 3.30 8.14
C SER A 268 -8.05 4.64 8.86
N ILE A 269 -7.08 4.76 9.78
CA ILE A 269 -6.83 6.02 10.50
C ILE A 269 -6.38 7.12 9.54
N GLY A 270 -5.59 6.77 8.52
CA GLY A 270 -5.14 7.74 7.52
C GLY A 270 -6.30 8.36 6.76
N ILE A 271 -7.26 7.56 6.31
CA ILE A 271 -8.41 8.06 5.57
C ILE A 271 -9.38 8.79 6.49
N ASP A 272 -9.66 8.27 7.69
CA ASP A 272 -10.53 8.93 8.67
C ASP A 272 -10.00 10.35 9.00
N THR A 273 -8.68 10.50 9.18
CA THR A 273 -8.05 11.79 9.39
C THR A 273 -8.22 12.72 8.19
N CYS A 274 -8.03 12.21 6.96
CA CYS A 274 -8.19 12.99 5.75
C CYS A 274 -9.64 13.44 5.53
N LEU A 275 -10.62 12.59 5.84
CA LEU A 275 -12.04 12.90 5.70
C LEU A 275 -12.50 13.96 6.72
N LEU A 276 -12.00 13.94 7.96
CA LEU A 276 -12.27 14.96 8.96
C LEU A 276 -11.77 16.33 8.51
N TYR A 277 -10.58 16.43 7.93
CA TYR A 277 -10.03 17.70 7.41
C TYR A 277 -10.87 18.30 6.27
N THR A 278 -11.58 17.49 5.50
CA THR A 278 -12.45 18.00 4.42
C THR A 278 -13.80 18.49 4.93
N SER A 279 -14.32 17.96 6.04
CA SER A 279 -15.56 18.44 6.68
C SER A 279 -15.35 19.78 7.37
N ASP A 280 -14.25 19.96 8.09
CA ASP A 280 -13.97 21.23 8.79
C ASP A 280 -13.71 22.39 7.79
N ALA A 281 -13.09 22.12 6.64
CA ALA A 281 -12.89 23.13 5.60
C ALA A 281 -14.19 23.54 4.87
N ALA A 282 -15.22 22.69 4.89
CA ALA A 282 -16.53 23.01 4.31
C ALA A 282 -17.38 23.86 5.27
N ASP A 283 -17.23 23.67 6.57
CA ASP A 283 -17.95 24.46 7.59
C ASP A 283 -17.38 25.89 7.72
N ASP A 284 -16.07 26.08 7.55
CA ASP A 284 -15.42 27.42 7.56
C ASP A 284 -15.80 28.30 6.34
N MET A 285 -16.31 27.72 5.25
CA MET A 285 -16.78 28.48 4.07
C MET A 285 -18.24 28.94 4.16
N GLN A 286 -18.98 28.59 5.20
CA GLN A 286 -20.35 29.06 5.42
C GLN A 286 -20.46 30.31 6.31
N CYS A 287 -19.35 30.86 6.76
CA CYS A 287 -19.27 32.05 7.61
C CYS A 287 -18.68 33.28 6.91
N VAL A 288 -19.02 33.53 5.64
CA VAL A 288 -18.74 34.83 4.98
C VAL A 288 -19.99 35.32 4.30
#